data_244966cd91b299e2606543b7128d2100
#
_entry.id   244966cd91b299e2606543b7128d2100
#
_cell.length_a   1.000
_cell.length_b   1.000
_cell.length_c   1.000
_cell.angle_alpha   90.00
_cell.angle_beta   90.00
_cell.angle_gamma   90.00
#
_symmetry.space_group_name_H-M   'P 1'
#
loop_
_entity.id
_entity.type
_entity.pdbx_description
1 polymer ?
#
loop_
_entity_poly.entity_id
_entity_poly.type
_entity_poly.pdbx_seq_one_letter_code
_entity_poly.pdbx_strand_id
1 'polypeptide(L)'
;MSANYSICIGTIGTGAWLSPDGGDSWRRIASPNGLWGESRVYGLATHPSEPRTIFAGADDGIYRSSDGGHSFTRLESPMNSREVWKIAVDPTNTNIIFAGTRPAALYRSNDGGHSWRQLTVDMAEECPNVRVPRVTALAVDPANPRHVWAGVEVDGVRHSRDGGETWTRIERGVPDPDIHDVTINRNGASKVLTTTPREIFASGDGGENWAPLGVNGRFRLPYCRQLTQKIDDPKTLFVATGDGAAGHAGGIQRTRDGGERWEMLTLPVEPNSPIWGFAVHSADPERIVACSHYGELFASENAGDTWAKLPREFSEIRAVTWVPN
;
A
#
# COMPACT_ATOMS: atom_id res chain seq x y z
N MET A 1 6.95 -28.12 -8.84
CA MET A 1 6.87 -27.13 -9.94
C MET A 1 7.29 -25.80 -9.31
N SER A 2 8.22 -25.07 -9.89
CA SER A 2 8.57 -23.74 -9.40
C SER A 2 7.35 -22.83 -9.52
N ALA A 3 7.14 -21.95 -8.54
CA ALA A 3 6.07 -20.97 -8.59
C ALA A 3 6.23 -20.08 -9.84
N ASN A 4 5.10 -19.76 -10.47
CA ASN A 4 5.07 -18.99 -11.72
C ASN A 4 4.91 -17.47 -11.49
N TYR A 5 5.40 -16.97 -10.37
CA TYR A 5 5.35 -15.55 -10.01
C TYR A 5 6.59 -15.11 -9.25
N SER A 6 6.88 -13.82 -9.36
CA SER A 6 7.96 -13.16 -8.65
C SER A 6 7.41 -12.30 -7.51
N ILE A 7 8.10 -12.29 -6.36
CA ILE A 7 7.81 -11.40 -5.23
C ILE A 7 8.90 -10.34 -5.15
N CYS A 8 8.50 -9.07 -5.06
CA CYS A 8 9.41 -7.96 -4.81
C CYS A 8 9.07 -7.32 -3.46
N ILE A 9 10.10 -7.07 -2.63
CA ILE A 9 9.94 -6.37 -1.35
C ILE A 9 10.86 -5.16 -1.26
N GLY A 10 10.36 -4.14 -0.59
CA GLY A 10 11.11 -2.94 -0.23
C GLY A 10 11.43 -2.96 1.26
N THR A 11 12.71 -2.79 1.60
CA THR A 11 13.22 -2.83 2.97
C THR A 11 13.85 -1.52 3.40
N ILE A 12 14.04 -1.37 4.70
CA ILE A 12 14.75 -0.22 5.25
C ILE A 12 16.24 -0.57 5.40
N GLY A 13 17.07 0.10 4.60
CA GLY A 13 18.54 0.02 4.65
C GLY A 13 19.17 -1.20 4.00
N THR A 14 18.36 -2.11 3.38
CA THR A 14 18.89 -3.22 2.58
C THR A 14 18.34 -3.26 1.15
N GLY A 15 17.75 -2.15 0.70
CA GLY A 15 17.24 -1.96 -0.65
C GLY A 15 16.00 -2.80 -0.96
N ALA A 16 15.88 -3.19 -2.21
CA ALA A 16 14.84 -4.10 -2.67
C ALA A 16 15.38 -5.53 -2.84
N TRP A 17 14.49 -6.51 -2.67
CA TRP A 17 14.77 -7.92 -2.87
C TRP A 17 13.76 -8.53 -3.81
N LEU A 18 14.21 -9.45 -4.64
CA LEU A 18 13.38 -10.19 -5.59
C LEU A 18 13.51 -11.69 -5.35
N SER A 19 12.38 -12.35 -5.26
CA SER A 19 12.25 -13.79 -5.43
C SER A 19 11.62 -14.06 -6.80
N PRO A 20 12.27 -14.77 -7.72
CA PRO A 20 11.71 -15.11 -9.03
C PRO A 20 10.82 -16.36 -9.00
N ASP A 21 10.71 -17.02 -7.87
CA ASP A 21 10.18 -18.38 -7.69
C ASP A 21 9.22 -18.49 -6.49
N GLY A 22 8.47 -17.41 -6.22
CA GLY A 22 7.41 -17.41 -5.20
C GLY A 22 7.90 -17.45 -3.75
N GLY A 23 9.16 -17.15 -3.50
CA GLY A 23 9.73 -17.09 -2.15
C GLY A 23 10.73 -18.19 -1.83
N ASP A 24 11.01 -19.12 -2.76
CA ASP A 24 11.96 -20.21 -2.56
C ASP A 24 13.40 -19.70 -2.53
N SER A 25 13.75 -18.80 -3.46
CA SER A 25 15.07 -18.16 -3.50
C SER A 25 14.96 -16.64 -3.57
N TRP A 26 15.99 -15.94 -3.11
CA TRP A 26 15.99 -14.49 -3.02
C TRP A 26 17.31 -13.89 -3.45
N ARG A 27 17.25 -12.81 -4.22
CA ARG A 27 18.39 -11.98 -4.54
C ARG A 27 18.13 -10.52 -4.22
N ARG A 28 19.16 -9.83 -3.78
CA ARG A 28 19.13 -8.39 -3.55
C ARG A 28 19.21 -7.66 -4.90
N ILE A 29 18.41 -6.64 -5.08
CA ILE A 29 18.57 -5.71 -6.18
C ILE A 29 19.67 -4.72 -5.76
N ALA A 30 20.75 -4.68 -6.53
CA ALA A 30 21.93 -3.88 -6.23
C ALA A 30 22.21 -2.86 -7.35
N SER A 31 23.16 -1.98 -7.13
CA SER A 31 23.47 -0.84 -8.02
C SER A 31 23.61 -1.18 -9.51
N PRO A 32 24.19 -2.30 -9.94
CA PRO A 32 24.18 -2.66 -11.36
C PRO A 32 22.78 -2.86 -11.95
N ASN A 33 21.79 -3.12 -11.09
CA ASN A 33 20.39 -3.30 -11.46
C ASN A 33 19.53 -2.07 -11.08
N GLY A 34 20.14 -0.92 -10.84
CA GLY A 34 19.52 0.40 -10.79
C GLY A 34 19.18 0.93 -9.41
N LEU A 35 18.79 0.10 -8.44
CA LEU A 35 18.56 0.54 -7.06
C LEU A 35 19.86 0.46 -6.26
N TRP A 36 20.13 1.48 -5.45
CA TRP A 36 21.23 1.43 -4.51
C TRP A 36 20.95 0.38 -3.43
N GLY A 37 21.95 -0.48 -3.15
CA GLY A 37 21.76 -1.61 -2.25
C GLY A 37 21.46 -1.25 -0.79
N GLU A 38 21.71 -0.02 -0.36
CA GLU A 38 21.41 0.47 0.98
C GLU A 38 20.19 1.41 1.03
N SER A 39 19.51 1.60 -0.11
CA SER A 39 18.30 2.43 -0.19
C SER A 39 17.24 1.95 0.78
N ARG A 40 16.43 2.89 1.23
CA ARG A 40 15.19 2.63 1.94
C ARG A 40 14.07 2.64 0.92
N VAL A 41 13.44 1.49 0.70
CA VAL A 41 12.35 1.37 -0.26
C VAL A 41 11.03 1.30 0.50
N TYR A 42 10.24 2.37 0.38
CA TYR A 42 9.03 2.58 1.18
C TYR A 42 7.75 2.15 0.49
N GLY A 43 7.70 2.21 -0.84
CA GLY A 43 6.52 1.94 -1.63
C GLY A 43 6.82 1.06 -2.85
N LEU A 44 5.90 0.16 -3.16
CA LEU A 44 5.87 -0.62 -4.39
C LEU A 44 4.46 -0.56 -4.97
N ALA A 45 4.34 -0.38 -6.28
CA ALA A 45 3.08 -0.40 -6.98
C ALA A 45 3.23 -1.11 -8.32
N THR A 46 2.26 -1.98 -8.67
CA THR A 46 2.20 -2.62 -9.98
C THR A 46 1.44 -1.75 -10.97
N HIS A 47 1.81 -1.84 -12.24
CA HIS A 47 1.11 -1.17 -13.30
C HIS A 47 -0.16 -1.97 -13.69
N PRO A 48 -1.35 -1.34 -13.79
CA PRO A 48 -2.60 -2.06 -13.98
C PRO A 48 -2.72 -2.87 -15.29
N SER A 49 -2.07 -2.43 -16.36
CA SER A 49 -2.14 -3.08 -17.69
C SER A 49 -0.82 -3.67 -18.17
N GLU A 50 0.28 -3.42 -17.47
CA GLU A 50 1.59 -4.01 -17.74
C GLU A 50 1.99 -4.88 -16.55
N PRO A 51 1.62 -6.16 -16.52
CA PRO A 51 1.67 -6.98 -15.30
C PRO A 51 3.07 -7.19 -14.73
N ARG A 52 4.12 -6.92 -15.52
CA ARG A 52 5.53 -7.01 -15.09
C ARG A 52 6.17 -5.66 -14.78
N THR A 53 5.42 -4.56 -14.89
CA THR A 53 5.91 -3.23 -14.55
C THR A 53 5.65 -2.93 -13.08
N ILE A 54 6.72 -2.58 -12.36
CA ILE A 54 6.72 -2.21 -10.95
C ILE A 54 7.30 -0.82 -10.79
N PHE A 55 6.61 0.06 -10.07
CA PHE A 55 7.17 1.30 -9.57
C PHE A 55 7.65 1.11 -8.13
N ALA A 56 8.82 1.66 -7.81
CA ALA A 56 9.38 1.66 -6.47
C ALA A 56 9.65 3.08 -5.99
N GLY A 57 9.19 3.40 -4.80
CA GLY A 57 9.47 4.65 -4.10
C GLY A 57 10.57 4.43 -3.06
N ALA A 58 11.64 5.20 -3.17
CA ALA A 58 12.81 5.10 -2.30
C ALA A 58 13.12 6.44 -1.60
N ASP A 59 14.17 6.45 -0.78
CA ASP A 59 14.63 7.64 -0.05
C ASP A 59 15.24 8.73 -0.95
N ASP A 60 15.48 8.43 -2.20
CA ASP A 60 16.08 9.33 -3.18
C ASP A 60 15.25 9.50 -4.46
N GLY A 61 13.96 9.12 -4.43
CA GLY A 61 13.05 9.31 -5.55
C GLY A 61 12.25 8.09 -5.95
N ILE A 62 11.81 8.09 -7.22
CA ILE A 62 10.96 7.08 -7.81
C ILE A 62 11.70 6.30 -8.89
N TYR A 63 11.44 4.99 -8.96
CA TYR A 63 12.06 4.05 -9.88
C TYR A 63 11.00 3.25 -10.62
N ARG A 64 11.33 2.76 -11.82
CA ARG A 64 10.50 1.85 -12.62
C ARG A 64 11.29 0.61 -13.03
N SER A 65 10.66 -0.53 -12.87
CA SER A 65 11.06 -1.80 -13.49
C SER A 65 10.03 -2.17 -14.56
N SER A 66 10.47 -2.67 -15.71
CA SER A 66 9.62 -3.25 -16.76
C SER A 66 9.86 -4.75 -16.97
N ASP A 67 10.67 -5.36 -16.12
CA ASP A 67 11.13 -6.75 -16.23
C ASP A 67 10.77 -7.63 -15.02
N GLY A 68 9.72 -7.23 -14.28
CA GLY A 68 9.25 -7.97 -13.11
C GLY A 68 10.12 -7.78 -11.86
N GLY A 69 10.82 -6.65 -11.75
CA GLY A 69 11.66 -6.32 -10.59
C GLY A 69 13.10 -6.80 -10.73
N HIS A 70 13.50 -7.31 -11.90
CA HIS A 70 14.88 -7.76 -12.14
C HIS A 70 15.87 -6.61 -12.18
N SER A 71 15.45 -5.47 -12.75
CA SER A 71 16.18 -4.22 -12.74
C SER A 71 15.25 -3.02 -12.58
N PHE A 72 15.79 -1.91 -12.11
CA PHE A 72 15.05 -0.66 -11.91
C PHE A 72 15.80 0.50 -12.56
N THR A 73 15.06 1.41 -13.18
CA THR A 73 15.58 2.67 -13.70
C THR A 73 14.99 3.81 -12.89
N ARG A 74 15.85 4.71 -12.41
CA ARG A 74 15.42 5.92 -11.72
C ARG A 74 14.70 6.84 -12.70
N LEU A 75 13.55 7.36 -12.30
CA LEU A 75 12.82 8.36 -13.07
C LEU A 75 13.20 9.75 -12.60
N GLU A 76 13.57 10.62 -13.54
CA GLU A 76 13.87 12.01 -13.23
C GLU A 76 12.62 12.72 -12.74
N SER A 77 12.71 13.34 -11.57
CA SER A 77 11.54 13.96 -10.95
C SER A 77 11.93 15.00 -9.89
N PRO A 78 11.04 15.93 -9.53
CA PRO A 78 11.24 16.82 -8.38
C PRO A 78 11.36 16.10 -7.03
N MET A 79 11.14 14.77 -7.03
CA MET A 79 11.24 13.92 -5.83
C MET A 79 12.64 13.32 -5.62
N ASN A 80 13.63 13.67 -6.43
CA ASN A 80 14.98 13.07 -6.41
C ASN A 80 15.77 13.24 -5.09
N SER A 81 15.23 13.97 -4.12
CA SER A 81 15.78 14.12 -2.77
C SER A 81 14.73 13.94 -1.69
N ARG A 82 13.65 13.20 -2.01
CA ARG A 82 12.53 12.97 -1.10
C ARG A 82 12.26 11.48 -0.94
N GLU A 83 11.81 11.11 0.23
CA GLU A 83 11.30 9.75 0.48
C GLU A 83 9.94 9.59 -0.23
N VAL A 84 9.86 8.73 -1.24
CA VAL A 84 8.62 8.41 -1.93
C VAL A 84 7.95 7.22 -1.24
N TRP A 85 6.81 7.49 -0.57
CA TRP A 85 6.14 6.50 0.28
C TRP A 85 4.99 5.77 -0.39
N LYS A 86 4.25 6.44 -1.28
CA LYS A 86 3.11 5.84 -1.98
C LYS A 86 3.12 6.23 -3.45
N ILE A 87 2.67 5.28 -4.26
CA ILE A 87 2.52 5.43 -5.70
C ILE A 87 1.17 4.84 -6.07
N ALA A 88 0.39 5.56 -6.88
CA ALA A 88 -0.87 5.07 -7.43
C ALA A 88 -0.92 5.36 -8.92
N VAL A 89 -1.15 4.33 -9.72
CA VAL A 89 -1.38 4.44 -11.17
C VAL A 89 -2.88 4.48 -11.40
N ASP A 90 -3.36 5.42 -12.20
CA ASP A 90 -4.75 5.47 -12.59
C ASP A 90 -5.11 4.22 -13.43
N PRO A 91 -6.03 3.37 -12.97
CA PRO A 91 -6.35 2.13 -13.66
C PRO A 91 -7.09 2.31 -14.99
N THR A 92 -7.59 3.52 -15.26
CA THR A 92 -8.33 3.86 -16.50
C THR A 92 -7.46 4.59 -17.51
N ASN A 93 -6.42 5.28 -17.03
CA ASN A 93 -5.42 5.96 -17.86
C ASN A 93 -4.04 5.85 -17.20
N THR A 94 -3.30 4.83 -17.54
CA THR A 94 -2.02 4.50 -16.92
C THR A 94 -0.89 5.51 -17.17
N ASN A 95 -1.10 6.51 -18.03
CA ASN A 95 -0.22 7.68 -18.13
C ASN A 95 -0.31 8.60 -16.91
N ILE A 96 -1.44 8.52 -16.16
CA ILE A 96 -1.61 9.31 -14.95
C ILE A 96 -1.09 8.50 -13.76
N ILE A 97 -0.09 9.04 -13.08
CA ILE A 97 0.52 8.44 -11.91
C ILE A 97 0.60 9.49 -10.80
N PHE A 98 0.21 9.11 -9.61
CA PHE A 98 0.37 9.94 -8.41
C PHE A 98 1.47 9.36 -7.52
N ALA A 99 2.24 10.24 -6.88
CA ALA A 99 3.23 9.88 -5.88
C ALA A 99 3.08 10.75 -4.63
N GLY A 100 3.24 10.13 -3.48
CA GLY A 100 3.20 10.79 -2.18
C GLY A 100 4.51 10.61 -1.42
N THR A 101 4.98 11.68 -0.77
CA THR A 101 6.31 11.75 -0.19
C THR A 101 6.32 12.02 1.32
N ARG A 102 7.53 11.97 1.90
CA ARG A 102 7.91 12.60 3.15
C ARG A 102 9.08 13.57 2.89
N PRO A 103 9.03 14.84 3.35
CA PRO A 103 7.85 15.50 3.90
C PRO A 103 6.62 15.37 3.02
N ALA A 104 5.42 15.44 3.62
CA ALA A 104 4.16 15.20 2.90
C ALA A 104 4.00 16.19 1.74
N ALA A 105 3.92 15.66 0.54
CA ALA A 105 3.62 16.37 -0.69
C ALA A 105 3.06 15.37 -1.71
N LEU A 106 2.26 15.86 -2.65
CA LEU A 106 1.73 15.07 -3.75
C LEU A 106 2.34 15.51 -5.07
N TYR A 107 2.60 14.54 -5.91
CA TYR A 107 3.12 14.73 -7.26
C TYR A 107 2.25 13.97 -8.25
N ARG A 108 2.18 14.47 -9.48
CA ARG A 108 1.45 13.83 -10.58
C ARG A 108 2.29 13.84 -11.85
N SER A 109 2.29 12.69 -12.51
CA SER A 109 2.70 12.52 -13.90
C SER A 109 1.46 12.38 -14.80
N ASN A 110 1.54 12.84 -16.04
CA ASN A 110 0.53 12.67 -17.08
C ASN A 110 1.06 11.89 -18.30
N ASP A 111 2.27 11.37 -18.22
CA ASP A 111 3.02 10.76 -19.32
C ASP A 111 3.72 9.45 -18.92
N GLY A 112 3.11 8.69 -18.00
CA GLY A 112 3.63 7.41 -17.56
C GLY A 112 4.90 7.49 -16.71
N GLY A 113 5.16 8.63 -16.08
CA GLY A 113 6.29 8.86 -15.19
C GLY A 113 7.50 9.52 -15.86
N HIS A 114 7.39 9.97 -17.13
CA HIS A 114 8.49 10.67 -17.82
C HIS A 114 8.68 12.10 -17.32
N SER A 115 7.62 12.77 -16.92
CA SER A 115 7.67 14.07 -16.26
C SER A 115 6.72 14.13 -15.05
N TRP A 116 7.03 15.01 -14.09
CA TRP A 116 6.31 15.13 -12.83
C TRP A 116 6.12 16.58 -12.45
N ARG A 117 4.96 16.90 -11.89
CA ARG A 117 4.69 18.19 -11.26
C ARG A 117 4.26 18.00 -9.82
N GLN A 118 4.69 18.88 -8.94
CA GLN A 118 4.16 18.95 -7.58
C GLN A 118 2.76 19.56 -7.62
N LEU A 119 1.86 18.98 -6.84
CA LEU A 119 0.49 19.47 -6.69
C LEU A 119 0.42 20.48 -5.54
N THR A 120 -0.46 21.47 -5.68
CA THR A 120 -0.74 22.42 -4.59
C THR A 120 -1.78 21.80 -3.67
N VAL A 121 -1.34 21.38 -2.49
CA VAL A 121 -2.18 20.73 -1.47
C VAL A 121 -1.80 21.31 -0.12
N ASP A 122 -2.80 21.72 0.66
CA ASP A 122 -2.58 22.13 2.03
C ASP A 122 -2.28 20.89 2.89
N MET A 123 -1.05 20.83 3.42
CA MET A 123 -0.55 19.76 4.28
C MET A 123 0.24 20.36 5.44
N ALA A 124 0.13 19.76 6.61
CA ALA A 124 0.90 20.17 7.76
C ALA A 124 2.40 19.96 7.52
N GLU A 125 3.22 20.94 7.89
CA GLU A 125 4.69 20.83 7.86
C GLU A 125 5.19 19.97 9.02
N GLU A 126 4.52 20.06 10.17
CA GLU A 126 4.81 19.28 11.37
C GLU A 126 3.54 18.74 11.99
N CYS A 127 3.65 17.58 12.63
CA CYS A 127 2.55 16.95 13.34
C CYS A 127 3.02 16.28 14.64
N PRO A 128 2.12 16.06 15.61
CA PRO A 128 2.43 15.33 16.84
C PRO A 128 3.03 13.95 16.58
N ASN A 129 3.87 13.47 17.47
CA ASN A 129 4.48 12.14 17.53
C ASN A 129 5.47 11.81 16.43
N VAL A 130 5.16 12.07 15.15
CA VAL A 130 6.05 11.73 14.01
C VAL A 130 6.86 12.91 13.49
N ARG A 131 6.57 14.12 13.97
CA ARG A 131 7.15 15.42 13.61
C ARG A 131 6.90 15.79 12.14
N VAL A 132 7.49 15.09 11.19
CA VAL A 132 7.33 15.36 9.75
C VAL A 132 6.34 14.36 9.18
N PRO A 133 5.14 14.80 8.77
CA PRO A 133 4.14 13.90 8.19
C PRO A 133 4.58 13.34 6.84
N ARG A 134 3.96 12.22 6.47
CA ARG A 134 4.13 11.55 5.18
C ARG A 134 2.80 11.16 4.58
N VAL A 135 2.78 11.02 3.27
CA VAL A 135 1.63 10.43 2.57
C VAL A 135 1.66 8.91 2.77
N THR A 136 0.66 8.40 3.47
CA THR A 136 0.55 6.97 3.83
C THR A 136 -0.32 6.18 2.88
N ALA A 137 -1.19 6.86 2.11
CA ALA A 137 -2.10 6.23 1.17
C ALA A 137 -2.35 7.10 -0.06
N LEU A 138 -2.60 6.45 -1.20
CA LEU A 138 -3.07 7.06 -2.44
C LEU A 138 -4.02 6.09 -3.13
N ALA A 139 -5.19 6.57 -3.55
CA ALA A 139 -6.16 5.80 -4.30
C ALA A 139 -6.82 6.65 -5.38
N VAL A 140 -6.94 6.09 -6.59
CA VAL A 140 -7.71 6.66 -7.70
C VAL A 140 -8.97 5.83 -7.87
N ASP A 141 -10.14 6.47 -7.93
CA ASP A 141 -11.40 5.76 -8.12
C ASP A 141 -11.51 5.25 -9.56
N PRO A 142 -11.51 3.92 -9.78
CA PRO A 142 -11.57 3.37 -11.11
C PRO A 142 -12.93 3.55 -11.81
N ALA A 143 -13.98 3.86 -11.06
CA ALA A 143 -15.30 4.19 -11.63
C ALA A 143 -15.39 5.67 -12.02
N ASN A 144 -14.62 6.52 -11.35
CA ASN A 144 -14.52 7.95 -11.67
C ASN A 144 -13.12 8.48 -11.31
N PRO A 145 -12.12 8.41 -12.21
CA PRO A 145 -10.74 8.77 -11.93
C PRO A 145 -10.52 10.26 -11.62
N ARG A 146 -11.56 11.08 -11.70
CA ARG A 146 -11.52 12.44 -11.17
C ARG A 146 -11.48 12.46 -9.64
N HIS A 147 -11.96 11.40 -8.98
CA HIS A 147 -11.86 11.23 -7.54
C HIS A 147 -10.53 10.58 -7.17
N VAL A 148 -9.69 11.35 -6.52
CA VAL A 148 -8.39 10.91 -6.03
C VAL A 148 -8.30 11.18 -4.53
N TRP A 149 -7.82 10.18 -3.79
CA TRP A 149 -7.75 10.23 -2.34
C TRP A 149 -6.30 10.08 -1.87
N ALA A 150 -5.94 10.84 -0.85
CA ALA A 150 -4.64 10.70 -0.18
C ALA A 150 -4.85 10.66 1.33
N GLY A 151 -4.20 9.70 1.99
CA GLY A 151 -4.06 9.64 3.43
C GLY A 151 -2.75 10.28 3.84
N VAL A 152 -2.77 11.10 4.89
CA VAL A 152 -1.58 11.74 5.45
C VAL A 152 -1.47 11.37 6.92
N GLU A 153 -0.28 10.91 7.33
CA GLU A 153 -0.01 10.53 8.71
C GLU A 153 -0.19 11.73 9.65
N VAL A 154 -1.10 11.56 10.62
CA VAL A 154 -1.46 12.58 11.63
C VAL A 154 -1.92 13.92 11.03
N ASP A 155 -2.36 13.94 9.76
CA ASP A 155 -2.91 15.12 9.10
C ASP A 155 -4.19 14.84 8.29
N GLY A 156 -4.78 13.64 8.41
CA GLY A 156 -6.09 13.30 7.89
C GLY A 156 -6.12 12.94 6.39
N VAL A 157 -7.33 12.88 5.84
CA VAL A 157 -7.60 12.51 4.44
C VAL A 157 -7.67 13.75 3.56
N ARG A 158 -7.12 13.67 2.37
CA ARG A 158 -7.28 14.65 1.28
C ARG A 158 -8.06 14.02 0.15
N HIS A 159 -8.97 14.78 -0.44
CA HIS A 159 -9.79 14.36 -1.57
C HIS A 159 -9.75 15.39 -2.69
N SER A 160 -9.52 14.92 -3.90
CA SER A 160 -9.70 15.67 -5.15
C SER A 160 -10.91 15.14 -5.90
N ARG A 161 -11.67 16.03 -6.55
CA ARG A 161 -12.83 15.70 -7.40
C ARG A 161 -12.60 16.08 -8.88
N ASP A 162 -11.40 16.51 -9.22
CA ASP A 162 -11.01 17.00 -10.53
C ASP A 162 -9.74 16.37 -11.08
N GLY A 163 -9.40 15.16 -10.57
CA GLY A 163 -8.23 14.40 -11.02
C GLY A 163 -6.92 14.91 -10.44
N GLY A 164 -6.96 15.53 -9.26
CA GLY A 164 -5.77 16.00 -8.55
C GLY A 164 -5.38 17.45 -8.83
N GLU A 165 -6.25 18.24 -9.49
CA GLU A 165 -5.96 19.66 -9.71
C GLU A 165 -6.20 20.48 -8.42
N THR A 166 -7.31 20.22 -7.73
CA THR A 166 -7.62 20.81 -6.44
C THR A 166 -7.88 19.75 -5.39
N TRP A 167 -7.62 20.08 -4.13
CA TRP A 167 -7.71 19.16 -3.01
C TRP A 167 -8.43 19.79 -1.82
N THR A 168 -9.25 18.99 -1.16
CA THR A 168 -9.97 19.38 0.06
C THR A 168 -9.61 18.41 1.18
N ARG A 169 -9.38 18.94 2.38
CA ARG A 169 -9.24 18.13 3.59
C ARG A 169 -10.62 17.64 4.03
N ILE A 170 -10.70 16.37 4.39
CA ILE A 170 -11.89 15.80 5.03
C ILE A 170 -11.79 16.10 6.53
N GLU A 171 -12.71 16.94 7.01
CA GLU A 171 -12.69 17.42 8.40
C GLU A 171 -13.69 16.71 9.29
N ARG A 172 -14.64 15.96 8.72
CA ARG A 172 -15.74 15.35 9.46
C ARG A 172 -15.80 13.85 9.26
N GLY A 173 -16.19 13.14 10.34
CA GLY A 173 -16.49 11.71 10.30
C GLY A 173 -15.32 10.77 10.47
N VAL A 174 -14.06 11.25 10.34
CA VAL A 174 -12.85 10.51 10.68
C VAL A 174 -12.13 11.30 11.78
N PRO A 175 -12.40 11.01 13.06
CA PRO A 175 -11.91 11.83 14.17
C PRO A 175 -10.42 11.66 14.46
N ASP A 176 -9.83 10.52 14.09
CA ASP A 176 -8.40 10.28 14.25
C ASP A 176 -7.68 10.70 12.96
N PRO A 177 -6.79 11.71 12.99
CA PRO A 177 -6.10 12.20 11.81
C PRO A 177 -4.94 11.31 11.38
N ASP A 178 -4.57 10.28 12.14
CA ASP A 178 -3.51 9.35 11.80
C ASP A 178 -4.01 8.32 10.78
N ILE A 179 -3.89 8.66 9.51
CA ILE A 179 -4.37 7.83 8.41
C ILE A 179 -3.29 6.83 8.02
N HIS A 180 -3.63 5.55 8.08
CA HIS A 180 -2.73 4.47 7.69
C HIS A 180 -2.93 3.99 6.26
N ASP A 181 -4.20 3.94 5.79
CA ASP A 181 -4.52 3.56 4.42
C ASP A 181 -5.83 4.19 3.94
N VAL A 182 -5.97 4.30 2.63
CA VAL A 182 -7.22 4.66 1.92
C VAL A 182 -7.41 3.71 0.76
N THR A 183 -8.55 3.05 0.72
CA THR A 183 -8.88 2.04 -0.30
C THR A 183 -10.25 2.31 -0.90
N ILE A 184 -10.41 2.11 -2.20
CA ILE A 184 -11.69 2.21 -2.90
C ILE A 184 -12.28 0.81 -3.04
N ASN A 185 -13.41 0.58 -2.38
CA ASN A 185 -14.16 -0.66 -2.53
C ASN A 185 -15.12 -0.54 -3.74
N ARG A 186 -15.08 -1.52 -4.62
CA ARG A 186 -15.76 -1.54 -5.92
C ARG A 186 -17.11 -2.28 -5.93
N ASN A 187 -17.77 -2.43 -4.80
CA ASN A 187 -19.05 -3.13 -4.71
C ASN A 187 -20.22 -2.22 -5.11
N GLY A 188 -20.49 -2.11 -6.42
CA GLY A 188 -21.56 -1.25 -6.96
C GLY A 188 -21.16 0.23 -6.95
N ALA A 189 -21.77 1.03 -6.09
CA ALA A 189 -21.31 2.42 -5.86
C ALA A 189 -19.97 2.39 -5.12
N SER A 190 -19.01 3.19 -5.56
CA SER A 190 -17.69 3.29 -4.92
C SER A 190 -17.84 3.66 -3.44
N LYS A 191 -17.36 2.78 -2.56
CA LYS A 191 -17.15 3.10 -1.16
C LYS A 191 -15.68 3.41 -0.93
N VAL A 192 -15.41 4.50 -0.23
CA VAL A 192 -14.07 4.81 0.24
C VAL A 192 -13.91 4.29 1.66
N LEU A 193 -12.86 3.54 1.89
CA LEU A 193 -12.50 3.02 3.20
C LEU A 193 -11.18 3.67 3.64
N THR A 194 -11.07 4.05 4.89
CA THR A 194 -9.81 4.51 5.49
C THR A 194 -9.55 3.80 6.79
N THR A 195 -8.29 3.45 7.03
CA THR A 195 -7.84 2.89 8.31
C THR A 195 -7.12 3.96 9.13
N THR A 196 -7.43 3.98 10.40
CA THR A 196 -6.70 4.69 11.45
C THR A 196 -6.07 3.66 12.40
N PRO A 197 -5.29 4.04 13.41
CA PRO A 197 -4.68 3.06 14.32
C PRO A 197 -5.67 2.09 14.97
N ARG A 198 -6.95 2.44 15.12
CA ARG A 198 -7.90 1.61 15.89
C ARG A 198 -9.26 1.42 15.25
N GLU A 199 -9.51 2.01 14.08
CA GLU A 199 -10.83 1.93 13.44
C GLU A 199 -10.69 1.96 11.91
N ILE A 200 -11.71 1.44 11.27
CA ILE A 200 -11.92 1.55 9.82
C ILE A 200 -13.16 2.39 9.60
N PHE A 201 -13.04 3.44 8.83
CA PHE A 201 -14.17 4.29 8.45
C PHE A 201 -14.54 4.06 6.99
N ALA A 202 -15.83 4.10 6.69
CA ALA A 202 -16.36 3.95 5.35
C ALA A 202 -17.23 5.14 4.96
N SER A 203 -17.07 5.61 3.74
CA SER A 203 -17.96 6.57 3.08
C SER A 203 -18.56 5.97 1.82
N GLY A 204 -19.88 6.07 1.64
CA GLY A 204 -20.60 5.63 0.45
C GLY A 204 -21.08 6.79 -0.44
N ASP A 205 -20.74 8.02 -0.10
CA ASP A 205 -21.23 9.24 -0.74
C ASP A 205 -20.09 10.17 -1.20
N GLY A 206 -18.93 9.59 -1.50
CA GLY A 206 -17.78 10.35 -1.98
C GLY A 206 -17.10 11.20 -0.91
N GLY A 207 -17.16 10.76 0.37
CA GLY A 207 -16.45 11.40 1.47
C GLY A 207 -17.21 12.50 2.19
N GLU A 208 -18.49 12.69 1.89
CA GLU A 208 -19.33 13.67 2.61
C GLU A 208 -19.67 13.20 4.02
N ASN A 209 -20.00 11.90 4.16
CA ASN A 209 -20.28 11.28 5.44
C ASN A 209 -19.44 10.02 5.61
N TRP A 210 -18.94 9.80 6.82
CA TRP A 210 -18.15 8.64 7.20
C TRP A 210 -18.77 7.96 8.40
N ALA A 211 -18.79 6.64 8.37
CA ALA A 211 -19.24 5.80 9.47
C ALA A 211 -18.15 4.79 9.86
N PRO A 212 -17.91 4.58 11.17
CA PRO A 212 -17.01 3.53 11.63
C PRO A 212 -17.61 2.14 11.31
N LEU A 213 -16.77 1.18 10.95
CA LEU A 213 -17.17 -0.21 10.84
C LEU A 213 -17.26 -0.92 12.19
N GLY A 214 -16.87 -0.24 13.27
CA GLY A 214 -16.99 -0.72 14.64
C GLY A 214 -16.01 -1.84 14.95
N VAL A 215 -14.81 -1.78 14.42
CA VAL A 215 -13.76 -2.76 14.69
C VAL A 215 -12.99 -2.46 15.97
N ASN A 216 -13.03 -1.21 16.43
CA ASN A 216 -12.43 -0.79 17.69
C ASN A 216 -13.05 -1.57 18.87
N GLY A 217 -12.21 -2.22 19.66
CA GLY A 217 -12.62 -3.09 20.78
C GLY A 217 -13.09 -4.49 20.36
N ARG A 218 -13.20 -4.80 19.05
CA ARG A 218 -13.55 -6.14 18.55
C ARG A 218 -12.31 -6.93 18.10
N PHE A 219 -11.31 -6.26 17.53
CA PHE A 219 -10.10 -6.93 17.11
C PHE A 219 -9.19 -7.21 18.30
N ARG A 220 -8.74 -8.46 18.45
CA ARG A 220 -7.76 -8.85 19.47
C ARG A 220 -6.45 -8.06 19.33
N LEU A 221 -6.06 -7.79 18.09
CA LEU A 221 -4.93 -6.94 17.72
C LEU A 221 -5.49 -5.66 17.09
N PRO A 222 -5.65 -4.57 17.87
CA PRO A 222 -6.47 -3.43 17.46
C PRO A 222 -5.75 -2.43 16.54
N TYR A 223 -4.43 -2.56 16.36
CA TYR A 223 -3.67 -1.64 15.53
C TYR A 223 -3.84 -1.97 14.04
N CYS A 224 -4.70 -1.21 13.36
CA CYS A 224 -4.99 -1.40 11.94
C CYS A 224 -3.96 -0.70 11.05
N ARG A 225 -3.53 -1.39 9.99
CA ARG A 225 -2.59 -0.86 8.99
C ARG A 225 -3.25 -0.87 7.61
N GLN A 226 -2.65 -1.55 6.63
CA GLN A 226 -3.17 -1.61 5.28
C GLN A 226 -4.49 -2.39 5.23
N LEU A 227 -5.43 -1.88 4.43
CA LEU A 227 -6.64 -2.56 4.03
C LEU A 227 -6.54 -2.89 2.54
N THR A 228 -6.79 -4.14 2.17
CA THR A 228 -6.84 -4.54 0.76
C THR A 228 -8.10 -5.31 0.45
N GLN A 229 -8.53 -5.23 -0.81
CA GLN A 229 -9.71 -5.92 -1.32
C GLN A 229 -9.27 -7.10 -2.18
N LYS A 230 -9.97 -8.22 -2.10
CA LYS A 230 -9.84 -9.30 -3.09
C LYS A 230 -10.21 -8.75 -4.48
N ILE A 231 -9.38 -9.01 -5.48
CA ILE A 231 -9.47 -8.33 -6.78
C ILE A 231 -10.81 -8.56 -7.48
N ASP A 232 -11.35 -9.77 -7.40
CA ASP A 232 -12.57 -10.22 -8.08
C ASP A 232 -13.79 -10.32 -7.15
N ASP A 233 -13.62 -10.06 -5.85
CA ASP A 233 -14.71 -10.04 -4.87
C ASP A 233 -14.63 -8.82 -3.96
N PRO A 234 -15.41 -7.77 -4.25
CA PRO A 234 -15.39 -6.53 -3.48
C PRO A 234 -15.97 -6.65 -2.06
N LYS A 235 -16.62 -7.76 -1.72
CA LYS A 235 -17.11 -8.01 -0.36
C LYS A 235 -16.03 -8.61 0.53
N THR A 236 -15.01 -9.22 -0.08
CA THR A 236 -13.90 -9.80 0.66
C THR A 236 -12.78 -8.76 0.84
N LEU A 237 -12.54 -8.36 2.11
CA LEU A 237 -11.52 -7.41 2.50
C LEU A 237 -10.57 -8.06 3.50
N PHE A 238 -9.32 -7.63 3.48
CA PHE A 238 -8.28 -8.02 4.43
C PHE A 238 -7.73 -6.78 5.11
N VAL A 239 -7.52 -6.86 6.42
CA VAL A 239 -6.89 -5.80 7.21
C VAL A 239 -5.67 -6.36 7.92
N ALA A 240 -4.55 -5.71 7.69
CA ALA A 240 -3.31 -5.92 8.41
C ALA A 240 -3.43 -5.36 9.83
N THR A 241 -3.16 -6.16 10.85
CA THR A 241 -3.31 -5.76 12.24
C THR A 241 -2.09 -6.09 13.08
N GLY A 242 -2.03 -5.47 14.25
CA GLY A 242 -1.00 -5.72 15.26
C GLY A 242 -1.39 -5.21 16.63
N ASP A 243 -0.49 -5.32 17.57
CA ASP A 243 -0.65 -4.83 18.94
C ASP A 243 -0.23 -3.35 19.10
N GLY A 244 0.50 -2.79 18.14
CA GLY A 244 0.93 -1.38 18.11
C GLY A 244 1.91 -1.10 16.97
N ALA A 245 2.30 0.15 16.75
CA ALA A 245 3.19 0.56 15.65
C ALA A 245 4.57 -0.12 15.68
N ALA A 246 5.13 -0.27 16.88
CA ALA A 246 6.37 -1.01 17.14
C ALA A 246 6.08 -2.30 17.95
N GLY A 247 4.94 -2.91 17.66
CA GLY A 247 4.47 -4.09 18.36
C GLY A 247 5.24 -5.36 18.04
N HIS A 248 4.92 -6.42 18.78
CA HIS A 248 5.57 -7.72 18.70
C HIS A 248 4.60 -8.84 18.31
N ALA A 249 3.38 -8.49 17.93
CA ALA A 249 2.36 -9.42 17.47
C ALA A 249 1.63 -8.87 16.24
N GLY A 250 1.32 -9.75 15.30
CA GLY A 250 0.62 -9.41 14.08
C GLY A 250 -0.52 -10.37 13.80
N GLY A 251 -1.43 -9.96 12.94
CA GLY A 251 -2.54 -10.77 12.49
C GLY A 251 -3.20 -10.21 11.24
N ILE A 252 -4.03 -11.02 10.63
CA ILE A 252 -4.82 -10.66 9.48
C ILE A 252 -6.30 -10.84 9.83
N GLN A 253 -7.07 -9.79 9.66
CA GLN A 253 -8.53 -9.87 9.76
C GLN A 253 -9.11 -9.93 8.36
N ARG A 254 -10.12 -10.76 8.16
CA ARG A 254 -10.87 -10.88 6.91
C ARG A 254 -12.35 -10.66 7.14
N THR A 255 -13.00 -10.02 6.19
CA THR A 255 -14.45 -10.02 6.03
C THR A 255 -14.82 -10.58 4.66
N ARG A 256 -15.99 -11.20 4.52
CA ARG A 256 -16.58 -11.68 3.25
C ARG A 256 -17.94 -11.03 2.95
N ASP A 257 -18.34 -10.07 3.76
CA ASP A 257 -19.65 -9.39 3.67
C ASP A 257 -19.54 -7.85 3.62
N GLY A 258 -18.34 -7.35 3.27
CA GLY A 258 -18.09 -5.91 3.11
C GLY A 258 -17.90 -5.17 4.43
N GLY A 259 -17.47 -5.86 5.48
CA GLY A 259 -17.10 -5.29 6.76
C GLY A 259 -18.15 -5.45 7.88
N GLU A 260 -19.23 -6.20 7.64
CA GLU A 260 -20.22 -6.45 8.69
C GLU A 260 -19.72 -7.42 9.76
N ARG A 261 -19.06 -8.49 9.33
CA ARG A 261 -18.43 -9.49 10.20
C ARG A 261 -16.98 -9.70 9.83
N TRP A 262 -16.15 -9.84 10.85
CA TRP A 262 -14.72 -10.04 10.71
C TRP A 262 -14.27 -11.30 11.42
N GLU A 263 -13.33 -12.01 10.81
CA GLU A 263 -12.67 -13.17 11.36
C GLU A 263 -11.15 -12.96 11.38
N MET A 264 -10.49 -13.36 12.45
CA MET A 264 -9.04 -13.40 12.52
C MET A 264 -8.54 -14.68 11.86
N LEU A 265 -7.70 -14.54 10.84
CA LEU A 265 -7.18 -15.69 10.10
C LEU A 265 -6.09 -16.42 10.91
N THR A 266 -6.05 -17.73 10.75
CA THR A 266 -4.99 -18.57 11.34
C THR A 266 -3.76 -18.53 10.45
N LEU A 267 -2.66 -18.04 10.99
CA LEU A 267 -1.34 -18.07 10.35
C LEU A 267 -0.52 -19.26 10.89
N PRO A 268 0.42 -19.79 10.11
CA PRO A 268 1.21 -20.97 10.51
C PRO A 268 2.11 -20.73 11.73
N VAL A 269 2.44 -19.49 12.00
CA VAL A 269 3.13 -19.01 13.20
C VAL A 269 2.54 -17.67 13.63
N GLU A 270 2.68 -17.30 14.89
CA GLU A 270 2.36 -15.94 15.33
C GLU A 270 3.40 -14.97 14.74
N PRO A 271 2.98 -13.94 13.99
CA PRO A 271 3.92 -12.98 13.40
C PRO A 271 4.74 -12.24 14.46
N ASN A 272 6.03 -12.04 14.17
CA ASN A 272 6.99 -11.38 15.07
C ASN A 272 6.70 -9.89 15.31
N SER A 273 5.77 -9.32 14.56
CA SER A 273 5.40 -7.90 14.60
C SER A 273 4.10 -7.67 13.82
N PRO A 274 3.50 -6.47 13.86
CA PRO A 274 2.31 -6.15 13.09
C PRO A 274 2.45 -6.59 11.62
N ILE A 275 1.40 -7.19 11.07
CA ILE A 275 1.30 -7.30 9.61
C ILE A 275 1.25 -5.88 9.07
N TRP A 276 2.12 -5.60 8.10
CA TRP A 276 2.32 -4.23 7.63
C TRP A 276 1.58 -3.96 6.33
N GLY A 277 1.57 -4.94 5.43
CA GLY A 277 0.95 -4.75 4.14
C GLY A 277 0.67 -6.05 3.39
N PHE A 278 -0.04 -5.88 2.29
CA PHE A 278 -0.46 -6.93 1.38
C PHE A 278 -0.05 -6.63 -0.05
N ALA A 279 0.13 -7.68 -0.82
CA ALA A 279 0.21 -7.66 -2.27
C ALA A 279 -0.87 -8.56 -2.86
N VAL A 280 -1.68 -8.00 -3.76
CA VAL A 280 -2.66 -8.69 -4.59
C VAL A 280 -2.44 -8.31 -6.04
N HIS A 281 -2.78 -9.18 -7.00
CA HIS A 281 -2.58 -8.91 -8.41
C HIS A 281 -3.67 -9.59 -9.24
N SER A 282 -4.12 -8.93 -10.32
CA SER A 282 -5.21 -9.41 -11.17
C SER A 282 -4.91 -10.70 -11.95
N ALA A 283 -3.64 -11.06 -12.09
CA ALA A 283 -3.22 -12.30 -12.74
C ALA A 283 -3.62 -13.56 -11.95
N ASP A 284 -3.82 -13.43 -10.64
CA ASP A 284 -4.30 -14.50 -9.78
C ASP A 284 -5.00 -13.90 -8.55
N PRO A 285 -6.34 -13.78 -8.57
CA PRO A 285 -7.11 -13.20 -7.48
C PRO A 285 -7.08 -14.01 -6.17
N GLU A 286 -6.69 -15.29 -6.23
CA GLU A 286 -6.59 -16.15 -5.05
C GLU A 286 -5.27 -15.96 -4.30
N ARG A 287 -4.24 -15.38 -4.98
CA ARG A 287 -2.92 -15.20 -4.39
C ARG A 287 -2.81 -13.90 -3.62
N ILE A 288 -2.41 -14.01 -2.36
CA ILE A 288 -2.14 -12.88 -1.48
C ILE A 288 -0.77 -13.10 -0.84
N VAL A 289 0.08 -12.09 -0.88
CA VAL A 289 1.32 -12.07 -0.10
C VAL A 289 1.19 -10.99 0.97
N ALA A 290 1.52 -11.32 2.20
CA ALA A 290 1.53 -10.40 3.33
C ALA A 290 2.94 -10.30 3.91
N CYS A 291 3.28 -9.12 4.45
CA CYS A 291 4.53 -8.93 5.16
C CYS A 291 4.29 -8.44 6.58
N SER A 292 5.11 -8.91 7.53
CA SER A 292 5.20 -8.29 8.84
C SER A 292 6.20 -7.11 8.80
N HIS A 293 6.07 -6.21 9.77
CA HIS A 293 6.96 -5.05 9.88
C HIS A 293 8.43 -5.47 10.02
N TYR A 294 8.70 -6.52 10.82
CA TYR A 294 10.06 -6.98 11.11
C TYR A 294 10.47 -8.19 10.27
N GLY A 295 10.03 -8.25 9.01
CA GLY A 295 10.71 -9.00 7.97
C GLY A 295 10.16 -10.37 7.62
N GLU A 296 9.06 -10.82 8.23
CA GLU A 296 8.44 -12.08 7.83
C GLU A 296 7.51 -11.90 6.62
N LEU A 297 7.41 -12.94 5.82
CA LEU A 297 6.52 -13.01 4.68
C LEU A 297 5.60 -14.22 4.79
N PHE A 298 4.34 -14.01 4.43
CA PHE A 298 3.30 -15.03 4.39
C PHE A 298 2.65 -15.02 3.02
N ALA A 299 2.37 -16.19 2.47
CA ALA A 299 1.69 -16.35 1.19
C ALA A 299 0.46 -17.24 1.34
N SER A 300 -0.61 -16.87 0.66
CA SER A 300 -1.82 -17.65 0.48
C SER A 300 -2.10 -17.81 -1.00
N GLU A 301 -2.56 -18.99 -1.41
CA GLU A 301 -2.94 -19.32 -2.78
C GLU A 301 -4.46 -19.65 -2.91
N ASN A 302 -5.24 -19.31 -1.90
CA ASN A 302 -6.67 -19.60 -1.80
C ASN A 302 -7.44 -18.50 -1.04
N ALA A 303 -7.16 -17.23 -1.41
CA ALA A 303 -7.82 -16.05 -0.85
C ALA A 303 -7.78 -15.98 0.68
N GLY A 304 -6.68 -16.41 1.28
CA GLY A 304 -6.45 -16.33 2.72
C GLY A 304 -7.07 -17.47 3.53
N ASP A 305 -7.58 -18.53 2.91
CA ASP A 305 -8.11 -19.69 3.65
C ASP A 305 -6.99 -20.46 4.35
N THR A 306 -5.84 -20.55 3.70
CA THR A 306 -4.61 -21.10 4.31
C THR A 306 -3.42 -20.23 3.97
N TRP A 307 -2.44 -20.24 4.85
CA TRP A 307 -1.22 -19.45 4.74
C TRP A 307 0.03 -20.30 4.94
N ALA A 308 1.07 -19.99 4.20
CA ALA A 308 2.42 -20.51 4.41
C ALA A 308 3.34 -19.36 4.80
N LYS A 309 4.23 -19.57 5.79
CA LYS A 309 5.34 -18.65 6.08
C LYS A 309 6.46 -18.94 5.08
N LEU A 310 6.95 -17.91 4.40
CA LEU A 310 8.12 -18.05 3.51
C LEU A 310 9.39 -18.21 4.36
N PRO A 311 10.36 -19.03 3.88
CA PRO A 311 11.49 -19.44 4.74
C PRO A 311 12.44 -18.30 5.14
N ARG A 312 12.59 -17.29 4.26
CA ARG A 312 13.54 -16.20 4.50
C ARG A 312 12.89 -15.06 5.27
N GLU A 313 13.59 -14.57 6.27
CA GLU A 313 13.29 -13.34 6.99
C GLU A 313 14.24 -12.20 6.54
N PHE A 314 13.77 -10.98 6.66
CA PHE A 314 14.46 -9.77 6.22
C PHE A 314 14.59 -8.77 7.38
N SER A 315 15.23 -7.63 7.09
CA SER A 315 15.09 -6.43 7.91
C SER A 315 13.67 -5.85 7.77
N GLU A 316 13.43 -4.72 8.36
CA GLU A 316 12.14 -4.03 8.29
C GLU A 316 11.61 -3.92 6.86
N ILE A 317 10.43 -4.52 6.58
CA ILE A 317 9.75 -4.45 5.29
C ILE A 317 8.73 -3.32 5.31
N ARG A 318 8.76 -2.44 4.31
CA ARG A 318 7.80 -1.35 4.13
C ARG A 318 6.85 -1.55 2.98
N ALA A 319 7.23 -2.35 2.00
CA ALA A 319 6.40 -2.62 0.84
C ALA A 319 6.61 -4.04 0.34
N VAL A 320 5.55 -4.63 -0.16
CA VAL A 320 5.54 -5.92 -0.82
C VAL A 320 4.68 -5.85 -2.07
N THR A 321 5.12 -6.49 -3.13
CA THR A 321 4.31 -6.73 -4.33
C THR A 321 4.68 -8.07 -4.96
N TRP A 322 3.80 -8.60 -5.82
CA TRP A 322 4.14 -9.73 -6.66
C TRP A 322 3.64 -9.51 -8.08
N VAL A 323 4.27 -10.15 -9.04
CA VAL A 323 3.94 -10.09 -10.46
C VAL A 323 4.03 -11.48 -11.10
N PRO A 324 3.27 -11.78 -12.15
CA PRO A 324 3.41 -13.03 -12.90
C PRO A 324 4.77 -13.07 -13.63
N ASN A 325 5.31 -14.28 -13.83
CA ASN A 325 6.56 -14.50 -14.57
C ASN A 325 6.36 -14.47 -16.10
#